data_79f11efb9e580c6b337d632b79741ec1
#
_entry.id   79f11efb9e580c6b337d632b79741ec1
#
_cell.length_a   1.000
_cell.length_b   1.000
_cell.length_c   1.000
_cell.angle_alpha   90.00
_cell.angle_beta   90.00
_cell.angle_gamma   90.00
#
_symmetry.space_group_name_H-M   'P 1'
#
loop_
_entity.id
_entity.type
_entity.pdbx_description
1 polymer ?
#
loop_
_entity_poly.entity_id
_entity_poly.type
_entity_poly.pdbx_seq_one_letter_code
_entity_poly.pdbx_strand_id
1 'polypeptide(L)'
;RKAGLIDWKTMNKKSTELLKDLQIDAKATDKLEECSLAKQQMIAIARAVDMNCRVLILDEPTSSLDDDEVEKLFVLMNRLKAQGVGIIFVTHFLEQVYAVCDRITVLRNGELVGEYTTKDLPRVMLVAKMMGKDFDDLADIKGEHAELKEFIPVIEAEGIGRKGSIRPFNFTVNKGEVVGLTGL
;
A
#
# COMPACT_ATOMS: atom_id res chain seq x y z
N ARG A 1 -0.63 29.63 21.66
CA ARG A 1 -1.39 30.88 21.47
C ARG A 1 -0.64 31.99 22.19
N LYS A 2 -0.42 33.13 21.54
CA LYS A 2 0.05 34.37 22.21
C LYS A 2 -1.13 35.31 22.25
N ALA A 3 -1.47 35.82 23.45
CA ALA A 3 -2.58 36.76 23.66
C ALA A 3 -3.94 36.34 23.04
N GLY A 4 -4.27 35.07 23.06
CA GLY A 4 -5.52 34.53 22.49
C GLY A 4 -5.51 34.29 20.98
N LEU A 5 -4.51 34.78 20.24
CA LEU A 5 -4.35 34.59 18.79
C LEU A 5 -3.47 33.38 18.45
N ILE A 6 -3.65 32.82 17.24
CA ILE A 6 -2.79 31.75 16.72
C ILE A 6 -1.41 32.34 16.38
N ASP A 7 -0.35 31.77 16.93
CA ASP A 7 1.03 32.10 16.58
C ASP A 7 1.46 31.32 15.33
N TRP A 8 1.05 31.80 14.18
CA TRP A 8 1.35 31.20 12.87
C TRP A 8 2.84 31.03 12.61
N LYS A 9 3.67 32.00 13.08
CA LYS A 9 5.11 31.96 12.87
C LYS A 9 5.75 30.77 13.58
N THR A 10 5.41 30.59 14.85
CA THR A 10 5.92 29.45 15.64
C THR A 10 5.36 28.13 15.12
N MET A 11 4.10 28.10 14.73
CA MET A 11 3.45 26.90 14.21
C MET A 11 4.09 26.46 12.90
N ASN A 12 4.24 27.36 11.92
CA ASN A 12 4.87 27.03 10.64
C ASN A 12 6.34 26.61 10.81
N LYS A 13 7.09 27.25 11.74
CA LYS A 13 8.45 26.86 12.04
C LYS A 13 8.53 25.43 12.54
N LYS A 14 7.74 25.07 13.56
CA LYS A 14 7.71 23.70 14.12
C LYS A 14 7.28 22.67 13.09
N SER A 15 6.23 22.97 12.31
CA SER A 15 5.77 22.07 11.24
C SER A 15 6.85 21.85 10.17
N THR A 16 7.58 22.91 9.79
CA THR A 16 8.68 22.78 8.83
C THR A 16 9.81 21.91 9.37
N GLU A 17 10.18 22.08 10.66
CA GLU A 17 11.19 21.28 11.32
C GLU A 17 10.78 19.80 11.38
N LEU A 18 9.52 19.51 11.73
CA LEU A 18 8.98 18.16 11.78
C LEU A 18 8.94 17.49 10.39
N LEU A 19 8.42 18.18 9.37
CA LEU A 19 8.37 17.67 8.01
C LEU A 19 9.76 17.36 7.46
N LYS A 20 10.75 18.26 7.74
CA LYS A 20 12.14 18.03 7.36
C LYS A 20 12.75 16.85 8.13
N ASP A 21 12.48 16.75 9.42
CA ASP A 21 12.99 15.64 10.24
C ASP A 21 12.45 14.29 9.75
N LEU A 22 11.19 14.21 9.37
CA LEU A 22 10.56 13.00 8.83
C LEU A 22 10.81 12.80 7.32
N GLN A 23 11.56 13.70 6.68
CA GLN A 23 11.87 13.67 5.24
C GLN A 23 10.62 13.73 4.34
N ILE A 24 9.60 14.45 4.78
CA ILE A 24 8.36 14.64 4.03
C ILE A 24 8.51 15.87 3.13
N ASP A 25 8.40 15.67 1.82
CA ASP A 25 8.47 16.75 0.82
C ASP A 25 7.15 17.54 0.75
N ALA A 26 6.92 18.38 1.77
CA ALA A 26 5.79 19.28 1.86
C ALA A 26 6.21 20.57 2.59
N LYS A 27 5.54 21.66 2.30
CA LYS A 27 5.74 22.95 3.03
C LYS A 27 4.66 23.09 4.10
N ALA A 28 5.02 23.66 5.25
CA ALA A 28 4.07 23.92 6.33
C ALA A 28 2.93 24.87 5.93
N THR A 29 3.05 25.58 4.79
CA THR A 29 2.06 26.50 4.23
C THR A 29 1.21 25.90 3.13
N ASP A 30 1.53 24.68 2.68
CA ASP A 30 0.75 24.03 1.64
C ASP A 30 -0.64 23.68 2.16
N LYS A 31 -1.63 23.78 1.28
CA LYS A 31 -2.98 23.33 1.60
C LYS A 31 -3.03 21.80 1.46
N LEU A 32 -3.50 21.14 2.49
CA LEU A 32 -3.54 19.67 2.53
C LEU A 32 -4.38 19.09 1.38
N GLU A 33 -5.46 19.75 0.99
CA GLU A 33 -6.35 19.36 -0.11
C GLU A 33 -5.67 19.40 -1.50
N GLU A 34 -4.59 20.18 -1.65
CA GLU A 34 -3.82 20.32 -2.88
C GLU A 34 -2.64 19.32 -2.94
N CYS A 35 -2.36 18.61 -1.84
CA CYS A 35 -1.31 17.60 -1.76
C CYS A 35 -1.77 16.27 -2.36
N SER A 36 -0.81 15.45 -2.89
CA SER A 36 -1.10 14.07 -3.27
C SER A 36 -1.58 13.26 -2.06
N LEU A 37 -2.30 12.16 -2.30
CA LEU A 37 -2.76 11.27 -1.23
C LEU A 37 -1.61 10.76 -0.37
N ALA A 38 -0.47 10.43 -0.98
CA ALA A 38 0.74 10.03 -0.26
C ALA A 38 1.23 11.12 0.69
N LYS A 39 1.31 12.37 0.22
CA LYS A 39 1.71 13.49 1.09
C LYS A 39 0.72 13.71 2.23
N GLN A 40 -0.58 13.58 1.97
CA GLN A 40 -1.61 13.67 3.00
C GLN A 40 -1.44 12.59 4.06
N GLN A 41 -1.18 11.34 3.65
CA GLN A 41 -0.90 10.21 4.55
C GLN A 41 0.33 10.50 5.41
N MET A 42 1.44 10.90 4.81
CA MET A 42 2.68 11.20 5.52
C MET A 42 2.52 12.36 6.51
N ILE A 43 1.77 13.40 6.15
CA ILE A 43 1.46 14.53 7.03
C ILE A 43 0.58 14.07 8.22
N ALA A 44 -0.38 13.17 7.99
CA ALA A 44 -1.19 12.60 9.07
C ALA A 44 -0.33 11.80 10.06
N ILE A 45 0.63 11.01 9.56
CA ILE A 45 1.61 10.29 10.39
C ILE A 45 2.49 11.28 11.16
N ALA A 46 3.01 12.33 10.49
CA ALA A 46 3.82 13.36 11.14
C ALA A 46 3.07 14.02 12.30
N ARG A 47 1.78 14.28 12.15
CA ARG A 47 0.93 14.82 13.22
C ARG A 47 0.82 13.86 14.41
N ALA A 48 0.67 12.57 14.16
CA ALA A 48 0.63 11.56 15.23
C ALA A 48 1.97 11.50 15.98
N VAL A 49 3.08 11.59 15.27
CA VAL A 49 4.44 11.62 15.84
C VAL A 49 4.67 12.86 16.69
N ASP A 50 4.25 14.06 16.24
CA ASP A 50 4.35 15.31 17.02
C ASP A 50 3.57 15.23 18.34
N MET A 51 2.51 14.42 18.38
CA MET A 51 1.75 14.13 19.60
C MET A 51 2.43 13.08 20.51
N ASN A 52 3.65 12.66 20.23
CA ASN A 52 4.40 11.62 20.95
C ASN A 52 3.61 10.30 21.07
N CYS A 53 2.97 9.85 19.98
CA CYS A 53 2.26 8.59 19.98
C CYS A 53 3.22 7.43 20.27
N ARG A 54 2.80 6.49 21.12
CA ARG A 54 3.52 5.25 21.38
C ARG A 54 3.07 4.11 20.48
N VAL A 55 1.87 4.23 19.94
CA VAL A 55 1.27 3.27 19.01
C VAL A 55 0.67 4.05 17.85
N LEU A 56 0.99 3.62 16.63
CA LEU A 56 0.45 4.15 15.38
C LEU A 56 -0.36 3.07 14.69
N ILE A 57 -1.59 3.35 14.33
CA ILE A 57 -2.46 2.42 13.59
C ILE A 57 -2.63 2.98 12.18
N LEU A 58 -2.26 2.19 11.19
CA LEU A 58 -2.37 2.49 9.77
C LEU A 58 -3.32 1.48 9.14
N ASP A 59 -4.47 1.97 8.70
CA ASP A 59 -5.51 1.16 8.06
C ASP A 59 -5.50 1.42 6.56
N GLU A 60 -5.15 0.38 5.77
CA GLU A 60 -5.00 0.40 4.31
C GLU A 60 -4.21 1.62 3.77
N PRO A 61 -3.05 1.99 4.37
CA PRO A 61 -2.39 3.25 4.05
C PRO A 61 -1.78 3.30 2.65
N THR A 62 -1.70 2.18 1.95
CA THR A 62 -1.05 2.04 0.65
C THR A 62 -2.01 1.86 -0.52
N SER A 63 -3.32 1.79 -0.27
CA SER A 63 -4.34 1.46 -1.28
C SER A 63 -4.40 2.44 -2.47
N SER A 64 -3.89 3.65 -2.31
CA SER A 64 -3.91 4.71 -3.33
C SER A 64 -2.51 5.27 -3.61
N LEU A 65 -1.46 4.55 -3.24
CA LEU A 65 -0.07 4.95 -3.41
C LEU A 65 0.56 4.18 -4.57
N ASP A 66 1.47 4.83 -5.28
CA ASP A 66 2.37 4.15 -6.21
C ASP A 66 3.53 3.46 -5.46
N ASP A 67 4.32 2.67 -6.18
CA ASP A 67 5.41 1.87 -5.57
C ASP A 67 6.48 2.76 -4.90
N ASP A 68 6.82 3.91 -5.49
CA ASP A 68 7.78 4.86 -4.92
C ASP A 68 7.24 5.50 -3.63
N GLU A 69 5.95 5.77 -3.59
CA GLU A 69 5.26 6.33 -2.43
C GLU A 69 5.15 5.30 -1.30
N VAL A 70 4.88 4.03 -1.64
CA VAL A 70 4.88 2.90 -0.70
C VAL A 70 6.26 2.73 -0.06
N GLU A 71 7.34 2.78 -0.86
CA GLU A 71 8.70 2.68 -0.35
C GLU A 71 9.02 3.80 0.66
N LYS A 72 8.66 5.06 0.34
CA LYS A 72 8.82 6.19 1.26
C LYS A 72 8.05 6.01 2.56
N LEU A 73 6.83 5.47 2.50
CA LEU A 73 6.05 5.14 3.69
C LEU A 73 6.75 4.08 4.53
N PHE A 74 7.30 3.03 3.92
CA PHE A 74 8.01 1.96 4.64
C PHE A 74 9.30 2.45 5.28
N VAL A 75 10.04 3.33 4.62
CA VAL A 75 11.21 4.00 5.20
C VAL A 75 10.81 4.79 6.45
N LEU A 76 9.71 5.55 6.39
CA LEU A 76 9.19 6.29 7.53
C LEU A 76 8.75 5.35 8.66
N MET A 77 8.01 4.28 8.36
CA MET A 77 7.60 3.28 9.36
C MET A 77 8.78 2.63 10.06
N ASN A 78 9.81 2.21 9.31
CA ASN A 78 11.02 1.62 9.87
C ASN A 78 11.77 2.60 10.80
N ARG A 79 11.81 3.88 10.43
CA ARG A 79 12.39 4.93 11.28
C ARG A 79 11.62 5.11 12.57
N LEU A 80 10.30 5.16 12.53
CA LEU A 80 9.44 5.27 13.72
C LEU A 80 9.57 4.04 14.62
N LYS A 81 9.63 2.84 14.02
CA LYS A 81 9.89 1.59 14.73
C LYS A 81 11.24 1.63 15.46
N ALA A 82 12.30 2.14 14.82
CA ALA A 82 13.60 2.32 15.46
C ALA A 82 13.58 3.33 16.62
N GLN A 83 12.63 4.27 16.63
CA GLN A 83 12.38 5.21 17.72
C GLN A 83 11.50 4.63 18.84
N GLY A 84 11.09 3.37 18.74
CA GLY A 84 10.30 2.67 19.74
C GLY A 84 8.77 2.83 19.58
N VAL A 85 8.30 3.35 18.46
CA VAL A 85 6.85 3.41 18.17
C VAL A 85 6.36 2.03 17.75
N GLY A 86 5.34 1.49 18.42
CA GLY A 86 4.62 0.30 17.98
C GLY A 86 3.72 0.64 16.79
N ILE A 87 3.76 -0.17 15.73
CA ILE A 87 2.95 0.09 14.53
C ILE A 87 2.02 -1.09 14.28
N ILE A 88 0.73 -0.82 14.15
CA ILE A 88 -0.27 -1.75 13.65
C ILE A 88 -0.56 -1.37 12.20
N PHE A 89 -0.21 -2.27 11.29
CA PHE A 89 -0.35 -2.08 9.84
C PHE A 89 -1.41 -3.04 9.31
N VAL A 90 -2.56 -2.50 8.94
CA VAL A 90 -3.69 -3.26 8.38
C VAL A 90 -3.64 -3.13 6.87
N THR A 91 -3.58 -4.25 6.15
CA THR A 91 -3.55 -4.28 4.69
C THR A 91 -3.97 -5.65 4.16
N HIS A 92 -4.43 -5.69 2.92
CA HIS A 92 -4.67 -6.92 2.17
C HIS A 92 -3.52 -7.23 1.18
N PHE A 93 -2.52 -6.36 1.06
CA PHE A 93 -1.34 -6.57 0.21
C PHE A 93 -0.29 -7.42 0.94
N LEU A 94 -0.33 -8.74 0.73
CA LEU A 94 0.54 -9.68 1.44
C LEU A 94 2.02 -9.39 1.25
N GLU A 95 2.43 -8.93 0.07
CA GLU A 95 3.84 -8.56 -0.20
C GLU A 95 4.35 -7.48 0.74
N GLN A 96 3.50 -6.49 1.02
CA GLN A 96 3.82 -5.40 1.94
C GLN A 96 3.94 -5.89 3.37
N VAL A 97 3.09 -6.84 3.79
CA VAL A 97 3.19 -7.48 5.11
C VAL A 97 4.57 -8.11 5.30
N TYR A 98 5.03 -8.89 4.31
CA TYR A 98 6.34 -9.54 4.36
C TYR A 98 7.50 -8.57 4.27
N ALA A 99 7.31 -7.42 3.64
CA ALA A 99 8.35 -6.40 3.49
C ALA A 99 8.62 -5.61 4.79
N VAL A 100 7.60 -5.32 5.60
CA VAL A 100 7.73 -4.35 6.71
C VAL A 100 7.33 -4.88 8.09
N CYS A 101 6.51 -5.95 8.18
CA CYS A 101 6.01 -6.45 9.44
C CYS A 101 6.93 -7.49 10.09
N ASP A 102 7.03 -7.46 11.42
CA ASP A 102 7.73 -8.50 12.21
C ASP A 102 6.80 -9.65 12.55
N ARG A 103 5.51 -9.37 12.78
CA ARG A 103 4.47 -10.32 13.19
C ARG A 103 3.22 -10.12 12.35
N ILE A 104 2.48 -11.20 12.19
CA ILE A 104 1.23 -11.24 11.45
C ILE A 104 0.15 -11.78 12.38
N THR A 105 -0.94 -11.02 12.53
CA THR A 105 -2.17 -11.47 13.19
C THR A 105 -3.22 -11.69 12.10
N VAL A 106 -3.72 -12.91 11.98
CA VAL A 106 -4.73 -13.25 10.98
C VAL A 106 -6.11 -13.22 11.62
N LEU A 107 -6.98 -12.38 11.07
CA LEU A 107 -8.39 -12.30 11.42
C LEU A 107 -9.23 -12.81 10.25
N ARG A 108 -10.31 -13.54 10.56
CA ARG A 108 -11.27 -14.03 9.57
C ARG A 108 -12.67 -14.00 10.15
N ASN A 109 -13.60 -13.33 9.48
CA ASN A 109 -15.00 -13.18 9.93
C ASN A 109 -15.12 -12.62 11.37
N GLY A 110 -14.20 -11.74 11.78
CA GLY A 110 -14.18 -11.15 13.12
C GLY A 110 -13.54 -12.03 14.20
N GLU A 111 -13.06 -13.22 13.85
CA GLU A 111 -12.40 -14.13 14.79
C GLU A 111 -10.88 -14.17 14.58
N LEU A 112 -10.14 -14.37 15.66
CA LEU A 112 -8.70 -14.57 15.63
C LEU A 112 -8.38 -15.98 15.13
N VAL A 113 -7.71 -16.06 13.97
CA VAL A 113 -7.20 -17.34 13.42
C VAL A 113 -5.86 -17.69 14.04
N GLY A 114 -4.99 -16.71 14.28
CA GLY A 114 -3.72 -16.92 14.95
C GLY A 114 -2.75 -15.75 14.78
N GLU A 115 -1.64 -15.85 15.51
CA GLU A 115 -0.51 -14.92 15.47
C GLU A 115 0.77 -15.65 15.10
N TYR A 116 1.57 -15.05 14.23
CA TYR A 116 2.77 -15.66 13.67
C TYR A 116 3.89 -14.64 13.54
N THR A 117 5.13 -15.08 13.60
CA THR A 117 6.23 -14.24 13.11
C THR A 117 6.25 -14.29 11.59
N THR A 118 6.57 -13.17 10.96
CA THR A 118 6.60 -13.06 9.49
C THR A 118 7.59 -14.06 8.88
N LYS A 119 8.70 -14.33 9.56
CA LYS A 119 9.75 -15.24 9.11
C LYS A 119 9.31 -16.71 9.08
N ASP A 120 8.41 -17.10 9.99
CA ASP A 120 8.03 -18.49 10.22
C ASP A 120 6.73 -18.88 9.48
N LEU A 121 6.03 -17.91 8.89
CA LEU A 121 4.80 -18.15 8.15
C LEU A 121 5.00 -17.95 6.64
N PRO A 122 5.15 -19.01 5.84
CA PRO A 122 5.20 -18.90 4.38
C PRO A 122 3.92 -18.29 3.81
N ARG A 123 4.02 -17.53 2.71
CA ARG A 123 2.88 -16.84 2.05
C ARG A 123 1.71 -17.78 1.75
N VAL A 124 1.99 -18.98 1.25
CA VAL A 124 0.98 -19.98 0.92
C VAL A 124 0.19 -20.37 2.17
N MET A 125 0.88 -20.54 3.30
CA MET A 125 0.25 -20.85 4.58
C MET A 125 -0.59 -19.67 5.11
N LEU A 126 -0.14 -18.45 4.93
CA LEU A 126 -0.92 -17.26 5.28
C LEU A 126 -2.24 -17.22 4.49
N VAL A 127 -2.17 -17.43 3.16
CA VAL A 127 -3.36 -17.50 2.30
C VAL A 127 -4.31 -18.62 2.74
N ALA A 128 -3.79 -19.82 3.01
CA ALA A 128 -4.58 -20.96 3.52
C ALA A 128 -5.37 -20.58 4.79
N LYS A 129 -4.68 -19.96 5.75
CA LYS A 129 -5.30 -19.51 7.01
C LYS A 129 -6.35 -18.42 6.81
N MET A 130 -6.10 -17.48 5.91
CA MET A 130 -7.09 -16.45 5.54
C MET A 130 -8.33 -17.05 4.89
N MET A 131 -8.15 -18.05 4.01
CA MET A 131 -9.25 -18.73 3.32
C MET A 131 -9.97 -19.77 4.19
N GLY A 132 -9.36 -20.21 5.30
CA GLY A 132 -9.88 -21.27 6.13
C GLY A 132 -9.81 -22.66 5.49
N LYS A 133 -8.84 -22.85 4.62
CA LYS A 133 -8.54 -24.12 3.96
C LYS A 133 -7.30 -24.74 4.57
N ASP A 134 -7.23 -26.06 4.60
CA ASP A 134 -6.01 -26.77 4.88
C ASP A 134 -5.04 -26.68 3.70
N PHE A 135 -3.74 -26.85 3.95
CA PHE A 135 -2.70 -26.69 2.93
C PHE A 135 -2.89 -27.68 1.76
N ASP A 136 -3.40 -28.86 2.02
CA ASP A 136 -3.64 -29.90 1.02
C ASP A 136 -4.72 -29.50 0.02
N ASP A 137 -5.73 -28.70 0.45
CA ASP A 137 -6.77 -28.16 -0.42
C ASP A 137 -6.26 -27.08 -1.38
N LEU A 138 -5.10 -26.46 -1.08
CA LEU A 138 -4.51 -25.42 -1.96
C LEU A 138 -3.67 -26.00 -3.10
N ALA A 139 -3.21 -27.24 -2.96
CA ALA A 139 -2.47 -27.93 -4.02
C ALA A 139 -3.34 -28.20 -5.26
N ASP A 140 -4.65 -28.29 -5.06
CA ASP A 140 -5.64 -28.50 -6.12
C ASP A 140 -6.09 -27.18 -6.81
N ILE A 141 -5.71 -26.00 -6.29
CA ILE A 141 -5.95 -24.70 -6.95
C ILE A 141 -4.80 -24.36 -7.92
N LYS A 142 -4.27 -25.36 -8.63
CA LYS A 142 -3.62 -25.11 -9.91
C LYS A 142 -4.76 -24.78 -10.88
N GLY A 143 -4.95 -23.49 -11.15
CA GLY A 143 -5.90 -23.09 -12.17
C GLY A 143 -5.62 -23.91 -13.42
N GLU A 144 -6.58 -24.72 -13.85
CA GLU A 144 -6.60 -25.25 -15.20
C GLU A 144 -6.65 -24.01 -16.10
N HIS A 145 -5.48 -23.60 -16.58
CA HIS A 145 -5.44 -22.73 -17.75
C HIS A 145 -6.05 -23.57 -18.86
N ALA A 146 -7.29 -23.30 -19.20
CA ALA A 146 -7.91 -23.89 -20.35
C ALA A 146 -7.02 -23.57 -21.56
N GLU A 147 -6.39 -24.60 -22.14
CA GLU A 147 -5.67 -24.45 -23.39
C GLU A 147 -6.70 -23.99 -24.42
N LEU A 148 -6.50 -22.80 -24.97
CA LEU A 148 -7.32 -22.30 -26.06
C LEU A 148 -7.16 -23.28 -27.24
N LYS A 149 -8.20 -24.03 -27.56
CA LYS A 149 -8.18 -25.03 -28.61
C LYS A 149 -8.19 -24.42 -30.01
N GLU A 150 -8.64 -23.19 -30.14
CA GLU A 150 -8.70 -22.43 -31.40
C GLU A 150 -8.49 -20.94 -31.12
N PHE A 151 -7.62 -20.31 -31.90
CA PHE A 151 -7.38 -18.85 -31.85
C PHE A 151 -8.36 -18.19 -32.85
N ILE A 152 -9.56 -17.88 -32.39
CA ILE A 152 -10.55 -17.11 -33.14
C ILE A 152 -10.56 -15.69 -32.60
N PRO A 153 -10.03 -14.72 -33.37
CA PRO A 153 -9.99 -13.34 -32.91
C PRO A 153 -11.39 -12.74 -32.82
N VAL A 154 -11.70 -12.09 -31.71
CA VAL A 154 -12.95 -11.36 -31.47
C VAL A 154 -12.68 -9.86 -31.51
N ILE A 155 -11.48 -9.45 -31.10
CA ILE A 155 -11.00 -8.07 -31.17
C ILE A 155 -9.61 -8.11 -31.78
N GLU A 156 -9.42 -7.34 -32.84
CA GLU A 156 -8.12 -7.04 -33.43
C GLU A 156 -7.93 -5.53 -33.38
N ALA A 157 -6.85 -5.10 -32.75
CA ALA A 157 -6.57 -3.69 -32.53
C ALA A 157 -5.18 -3.37 -33.07
N GLU A 158 -5.11 -2.47 -34.04
CA GLU A 158 -3.87 -2.02 -34.65
C GLU A 158 -3.63 -0.54 -34.40
N GLY A 159 -2.40 -0.22 -33.97
CA GLY A 159 -1.96 1.16 -33.80
C GLY A 159 -2.75 1.96 -32.75
N ILE A 160 -3.36 1.30 -31.78
CA ILE A 160 -4.10 1.98 -30.72
C ILE A 160 -3.12 2.79 -29.87
N GLY A 161 -3.40 4.08 -29.73
CA GLY A 161 -2.58 4.96 -28.93
C GLY A 161 -3.25 6.30 -28.67
N ARG A 162 -2.64 7.09 -27.79
CA ARG A 162 -3.08 8.45 -27.50
C ARG A 162 -1.85 9.35 -27.49
N LYS A 163 -1.86 10.38 -28.33
CA LYS A 163 -0.76 11.34 -28.44
C LYS A 163 -0.41 11.93 -27.07
N GLY A 164 0.86 11.75 -26.66
CA GLY A 164 1.39 12.28 -25.41
C GLY A 164 1.13 11.42 -24.16
N SER A 165 0.46 10.27 -24.28
CA SER A 165 0.13 9.40 -23.15
C SER A 165 0.44 7.93 -23.47
N ILE A 166 -0.09 7.39 -24.58
CA ILE A 166 0.06 5.98 -24.91
C ILE A 166 0.72 5.88 -26.28
N ARG A 167 1.84 5.18 -26.36
CA ARG A 167 2.48 4.84 -27.65
C ARG A 167 1.62 3.86 -28.41
N PRO A 168 1.57 3.96 -29.77
CA PRO A 168 0.82 3.00 -30.56
C PRO A 168 1.26 1.56 -30.30
N PHE A 169 0.30 0.68 -30.06
CA PHE A 169 0.51 -0.76 -29.89
C PHE A 169 -0.62 -1.55 -30.55
N ASN A 170 -0.36 -2.83 -30.78
CA ASN A 170 -1.33 -3.75 -31.35
C ASN A 170 -1.65 -4.82 -30.30
N PHE A 171 -2.90 -5.29 -30.28
CA PHE A 171 -3.25 -6.47 -29.50
C PHE A 171 -4.45 -7.18 -30.09
N THR A 172 -4.56 -8.47 -29.80
CA THR A 172 -5.68 -9.31 -30.24
C THR A 172 -6.28 -10.00 -29.03
N VAL A 173 -7.59 -10.12 -28.97
CA VAL A 173 -8.32 -10.92 -27.98
C VAL A 173 -9.08 -12.02 -28.73
N ASN A 174 -8.89 -13.27 -28.35
CA ASN A 174 -9.51 -14.41 -28.94
C ASN A 174 -10.78 -14.85 -28.18
N LYS A 175 -11.62 -15.59 -28.81
CA LYS A 175 -12.83 -16.16 -28.22
C LYS A 175 -12.47 -17.06 -27.03
N GLY A 176 -13.05 -16.76 -25.85
CA GLY A 176 -12.77 -17.50 -24.61
C GLY A 176 -11.45 -17.17 -23.93
N GLU A 177 -10.75 -16.12 -24.40
CA GLU A 177 -9.51 -15.63 -23.80
C GLU A 177 -9.78 -14.49 -22.82
N VAL A 178 -9.00 -14.43 -21.75
CA VAL A 178 -8.93 -13.28 -20.83
C VAL A 178 -7.56 -12.64 -20.97
N VAL A 179 -7.53 -11.41 -21.45
CA VAL A 179 -6.28 -10.65 -21.64
C VAL A 179 -6.15 -9.61 -20.53
N GLY A 180 -5.04 -9.68 -19.79
CA GLY A 180 -4.66 -8.65 -18.81
C GLY A 180 -3.93 -7.50 -19.50
N LEU A 181 -4.40 -6.27 -19.32
CA LEU A 181 -3.68 -5.05 -19.70
C LEU A 181 -3.11 -4.40 -18.43
N THR A 182 -1.80 -4.22 -18.41
CA THR A 182 -1.10 -3.56 -17.30
C THR A 182 -0.15 -2.52 -17.87
N GLY A 183 0.09 -1.46 -17.13
CA GLY A 183 1.00 -0.38 -17.51
C GLY A 183 1.19 0.60 -16.36
N LEU A 184 2.25 1.36 -16.42
CA LEU A 184 2.58 2.47 -15.52
C LEU A 184 2.27 3.81 -16.20
#